data_be286868fc73becd9adc2ee51cc80d81
#
_entry.id   be286868fc73becd9adc2ee51cc80d81
#
_cell.length_a   1.000
_cell.length_b   1.000
_cell.length_c   1.000
_cell.angle_alpha   90.00
_cell.angle_beta   90.00
_cell.angle_gamma   90.00
#
_symmetry.space_group_name_H-M   'P 1'
#
loop_
_entity.id
_entity.type
_entity.pdbx_description
1 polymer ?
#
loop_
_entity_poly.entity_id
_entity_poly.type
_entity_poly.pdbx_seq_one_letter_code
_entity_poly.pdbx_strand_id
1 'polypeptide(L)'
;MALFDKVVLSTAYMPPVEYFALIKEAEKAFIEGCEYYQKQSYRTRTKIYATDGTGSLQIPILKGVSHKQPIRDIKIDYSKPWLIQHKRAIVSAYNSSPFFEYYQDDIFSVLDKKEEFLFDLN
;
A
#
# COMPACT_ATOMS: atom_id res chain seq x y z
N MET A 1 -10.63 19.76 -16.14
CA MET A 1 -9.30 20.16 -16.66
C MET A 1 -8.21 19.64 -15.75
N ALA A 2 -7.25 18.94 -16.30
CA ALA A 2 -6.15 18.40 -15.51
C ALA A 2 -5.15 19.50 -15.15
N LEU A 3 -4.66 19.48 -13.89
CA LEU A 3 -3.61 20.40 -13.44
C LEU A 3 -2.23 20.03 -13.98
N PHE A 4 -2.03 18.74 -14.26
CA PHE A 4 -0.76 18.21 -14.76
C PHE A 4 -0.99 17.38 -16.00
N ASP A 5 -0.08 17.47 -16.97
CA ASP A 5 -0.11 16.56 -18.10
C ASP A 5 0.25 15.14 -17.68
N LYS A 6 1.31 15.03 -16.87
CA LYS A 6 1.82 13.74 -16.39
C LYS A 6 2.26 13.85 -14.94
N VAL A 7 2.11 12.76 -14.21
CA VAL A 7 2.67 12.61 -12.86
C VAL A 7 3.34 11.25 -12.76
N VAL A 8 4.51 11.21 -12.11
CA VAL A 8 5.23 9.98 -11.82
C VAL A 8 5.31 9.84 -10.31
N LEU A 9 4.87 8.71 -9.79
CA LEU A 9 4.79 8.45 -8.36
C LEU A 9 5.51 7.15 -8.03
N SER A 10 6.10 7.09 -6.85
CA SER A 10 6.59 5.83 -6.30
C SER A 10 5.42 4.94 -5.92
N THR A 11 5.62 3.61 -5.99
CA THR A 11 4.61 2.70 -5.46
C THR A 11 4.46 2.89 -3.95
N ALA A 12 3.26 2.70 -3.43
CA ALA A 12 2.99 2.89 -2.00
C ALA A 12 1.88 1.94 -1.54
N TYR A 13 2.02 1.43 -0.30
CA TYR A 13 1.01 0.57 0.30
C TYR A 13 -0.06 1.43 0.98
N MET A 14 -1.31 1.30 0.55
CA MET A 14 -2.45 2.10 1.07
C MET A 14 -2.07 3.57 1.23
N PRO A 15 -1.76 4.25 0.12
CA PRO A 15 -1.23 5.61 0.19
C PRO A 15 -2.26 6.62 0.70
N PRO A 16 -1.81 7.80 1.17
CA PRO A 16 -2.71 8.83 1.66
C PRO A 16 -3.54 9.45 0.54
N VAL A 17 -4.56 10.22 0.92
CA VAL A 17 -5.48 10.84 -0.04
C VAL A 17 -4.78 11.78 -1.02
N GLU A 18 -3.71 12.42 -0.60
CA GLU A 18 -2.92 13.32 -1.45
C GLU A 18 -2.33 12.59 -2.66
N TYR A 19 -1.96 11.33 -2.47
CA TYR A 19 -1.43 10.49 -3.54
C TYR A 19 -2.49 10.30 -4.64
N PHE A 20 -3.71 10.00 -4.24
CA PHE A 20 -4.82 9.82 -5.18
C PHE A 20 -5.27 11.14 -5.80
N ALA A 21 -5.15 12.24 -5.07
CA ALA A 21 -5.46 13.56 -5.60
C ALA A 21 -4.53 13.91 -6.77
N LEU A 22 -3.24 13.60 -6.65
CA LEU A 22 -2.28 13.81 -7.73
C LEU A 22 -2.65 12.99 -8.97
N ILE A 23 -3.05 11.72 -8.78
CA ILE A 23 -3.47 10.85 -9.88
C ILE A 23 -4.70 11.44 -10.57
N LYS A 24 -5.67 11.90 -9.79
CA LYS A 24 -6.93 12.45 -10.31
C LYS A 24 -6.68 13.75 -11.11
N GLU A 25 -5.75 14.59 -10.65
CA GLU A 25 -5.47 15.87 -11.28
C GLU A 25 -4.54 15.76 -12.50
N ALA A 26 -3.92 14.61 -12.72
CA ALA A 26 -3.05 14.38 -13.85
C ALA A 26 -3.82 13.82 -15.03
N GLU A 27 -3.43 14.20 -16.24
CA GLU A 27 -3.95 13.60 -17.46
C GLU A 27 -3.49 12.15 -17.58
N LYS A 28 -2.22 11.90 -17.23
CA LYS A 28 -1.64 10.55 -17.20
C LYS A 28 -0.84 10.36 -15.91
N ALA A 29 -1.04 9.23 -15.25
CA ALA A 29 -0.30 8.87 -14.04
C ALA A 29 0.54 7.63 -14.30
N PHE A 30 1.78 7.66 -13.84
CA PHE A 30 2.74 6.56 -13.96
C PHE A 30 3.25 6.19 -12.57
N ILE A 31 3.37 4.89 -12.33
CA ILE A 31 4.00 4.39 -11.11
C ILE A 31 5.39 3.89 -11.47
N GLU A 32 6.41 4.43 -10.79
CA GLU A 32 7.80 4.09 -11.07
C GLU A 32 8.11 2.66 -10.64
N GLY A 33 8.48 1.82 -11.59
CA GLY A 33 8.80 0.40 -11.33
C GLY A 33 10.28 0.07 -11.39
N CYS A 34 11.12 1.04 -11.78
CA CYS A 34 12.55 0.81 -11.96
C CYS A 34 13.41 1.40 -10.84
N GLU A 35 12.79 2.08 -9.86
CA GLU A 35 13.53 2.59 -8.71
C GLU A 35 14.03 1.44 -7.85
N TYR A 36 15.06 1.72 -7.05
CA TYR A 36 15.57 0.72 -6.11
C TYR A 36 14.70 0.71 -4.85
N TYR A 37 14.55 -0.50 -4.26
CA TYR A 37 13.83 -0.67 -3.02
C TYR A 37 14.48 0.12 -1.89
N GLN A 38 13.66 0.83 -1.10
CA GLN A 38 14.10 1.54 0.09
C GLN A 38 13.41 0.96 1.31
N LYS A 39 14.21 0.54 2.29
CA LYS A 39 13.69 0.00 3.55
C LYS A 39 12.98 1.08 4.35
N GLN A 40 12.02 0.66 5.16
CA GLN A 40 11.31 1.54 6.11
C GLN A 40 10.66 2.75 5.42
N SER A 41 10.08 2.51 4.26
CA SER A 41 9.41 3.55 3.49
C SER A 41 7.93 3.23 3.31
N TYR A 42 7.17 4.18 2.79
CA TYR A 42 5.75 4.00 2.48
C TYR A 42 5.49 2.99 1.37
N ARG A 43 6.51 2.45 0.75
CA ARG A 43 6.36 1.35 -0.22
C ARG A 43 5.82 0.09 0.44
N THR A 44 6.19 -0.16 1.70
CA THR A 44 5.74 -1.31 2.49
C THR A 44 4.96 -0.93 3.74
N ARG A 45 4.86 0.35 4.07
CA ARG A 45 4.27 0.83 5.32
C ARG A 45 3.14 1.79 5.07
N THR A 46 2.14 1.73 5.94
CA THR A 46 1.10 2.75 6.00
C THR A 46 0.74 3.02 7.45
N LYS A 47 0.07 4.14 7.68
CA LYS A 47 -0.46 4.50 8.99
C LYS A 47 -1.96 4.48 8.96
N ILE A 48 -2.56 3.98 10.04
CA ILE A 48 -4.01 3.95 10.22
C ILE A 48 -4.36 4.58 11.57
N TYR A 49 -5.60 4.98 11.74
CA TYR A 49 -6.11 5.34 13.06
C TYR A 49 -6.34 4.08 13.88
N ALA A 50 -5.75 4.03 15.07
CA ALA A 50 -6.01 2.99 16.05
C ALA A 50 -6.80 3.59 17.23
N THR A 51 -7.39 2.73 18.06
CA THR A 51 -8.19 3.18 19.22
C THR A 51 -7.40 4.04 20.19
N ASP A 52 -6.10 3.85 20.26
CA ASP A 52 -5.18 4.57 21.17
C ASP A 52 -4.27 5.56 20.44
N GLY A 53 -4.60 5.91 19.20
CA GLY A 53 -3.80 6.85 18.41
C GLY A 53 -3.52 6.34 17.01
N THR A 54 -2.29 6.55 16.53
CA THR A 54 -1.87 6.14 15.20
C THR A 54 -1.22 4.77 15.23
N GLY A 55 -1.72 3.84 14.43
CA GLY A 55 -1.11 2.55 14.22
C GLY A 55 -0.33 2.49 12.91
N SER A 56 0.62 1.58 12.81
CA SER A 56 1.39 1.35 11.59
C SER A 56 1.17 -0.08 11.12
N LEU A 57 1.01 -0.23 9.79
CA LEU A 57 0.97 -1.53 9.14
C LEU A 57 2.17 -1.65 8.22
N GLN A 58 2.84 -2.79 8.27
CA GLN A 58 4.01 -3.06 7.44
C GLN A 58 3.88 -4.41 6.76
N ILE A 59 4.14 -4.43 5.44
CA ILE A 59 4.21 -5.66 4.67
C ILE A 59 5.60 -6.23 4.81
N PRO A 60 5.76 -7.47 5.30
CA PRO A 60 7.06 -8.12 5.33
C PRO A 60 7.48 -8.53 3.92
N ILE A 61 8.76 -8.40 3.63
CA ILE A 61 9.33 -8.81 2.35
C ILE A 61 10.30 -9.97 2.57
N LEU A 62 10.54 -10.75 1.51
CA LEU A 62 11.47 -11.87 1.61
C LEU A 62 12.89 -11.39 1.92
N LYS A 63 13.62 -12.18 2.70
CA LYS A 63 14.99 -11.88 3.12
C LYS A 63 15.94 -11.89 1.91
N GLY A 64 17.09 -11.22 2.07
CA GLY A 64 18.09 -11.17 1.03
C GLY A 64 17.95 -9.98 0.09
N VAL A 65 16.98 -9.10 0.35
CA VAL A 65 16.78 -7.89 -0.45
C VAL A 65 17.90 -6.90 -0.17
N SER A 66 18.57 -6.45 -1.22
CA SER A 66 19.57 -5.41 -1.14
C SER A 66 19.01 -4.06 -1.59
N HIS A 67 19.72 -2.97 -1.24
CA HIS A 67 19.35 -1.62 -1.68
C HIS A 67 19.41 -1.44 -3.20
N LYS A 68 20.07 -2.37 -3.90
CA LYS A 68 20.22 -2.30 -5.35
C LYS A 68 19.19 -3.11 -6.11
N GLN A 69 18.20 -3.67 -5.42
CA GLN A 69 17.16 -4.46 -6.06
C GLN A 69 16.04 -3.56 -6.55
N PRO A 70 15.63 -3.65 -7.83
CA PRO A 70 14.50 -2.86 -8.33
C PRO A 70 13.21 -3.15 -7.55
N ILE A 71 12.39 -2.12 -7.34
CA ILE A 71 11.16 -2.25 -6.56
C ILE A 71 10.20 -3.30 -7.13
N ARG A 72 10.16 -3.46 -8.44
CA ARG A 72 9.26 -4.43 -9.10
C ARG A 72 9.68 -5.89 -8.87
N ASP A 73 10.91 -6.13 -8.39
CA ASP A 73 11.42 -7.47 -8.12
C ASP A 73 11.29 -7.88 -6.65
N ILE A 74 10.76 -7.01 -5.81
CA ILE A 74 10.59 -7.27 -4.38
C ILE A 74 9.39 -8.21 -4.17
N LYS A 75 9.65 -9.34 -3.50
CA LYS A 75 8.61 -10.33 -3.19
C LYS A 75 8.13 -10.19 -1.76
N ILE A 76 6.83 -10.42 -1.57
CA ILE A 76 6.19 -10.36 -0.25
C ILE A 76 6.43 -11.68 0.48
N ASP A 77 6.68 -11.60 1.78
CA ASP A 77 6.87 -12.77 2.64
C ASP A 77 5.53 -13.18 3.28
N TYR A 78 4.90 -14.22 2.74
CA TYR A 78 3.64 -14.74 3.27
C TYR A 78 3.83 -15.79 4.37
N SER A 79 5.07 -16.10 4.77
CA SER A 79 5.31 -17.02 5.88
C SER A 79 4.87 -16.44 7.23
N LYS A 80 4.73 -15.12 7.30
CA LYS A 80 4.25 -14.41 8.48
C LYS A 80 2.76 -14.09 8.33
N PRO A 81 1.96 -14.11 9.42
CA PRO A 81 0.51 -13.90 9.33
C PRO A 81 0.13 -12.41 9.22
N TRP A 82 0.79 -11.66 8.36
CA TRP A 82 0.57 -10.23 8.24
C TRP A 82 -0.80 -9.88 7.63
N LEU A 83 -1.31 -10.72 6.72
CA LEU A 83 -2.62 -10.46 6.09
C LEU A 83 -3.74 -10.42 7.13
N ILE A 84 -3.79 -11.42 8.00
CA ILE A 84 -4.79 -11.48 9.07
C ILE A 84 -4.62 -10.32 10.03
N GLN A 85 -3.38 -10.01 10.38
CA GLN A 85 -3.08 -8.89 11.28
C GLN A 85 -3.52 -7.55 10.69
N HIS A 86 -3.25 -7.32 9.40
CA HIS A 86 -3.67 -6.09 8.72
C HIS A 86 -5.19 -5.99 8.64
N LYS A 87 -5.88 -7.08 8.28
CA LYS A 87 -7.34 -7.08 8.23
C LYS A 87 -7.96 -6.77 9.59
N ARG A 88 -7.46 -7.39 10.66
CA ARG A 88 -7.93 -7.13 12.02
C ARG A 88 -7.69 -5.70 12.44
N ALA A 89 -6.53 -5.17 12.14
CA ALA A 89 -6.19 -3.78 12.46
C ALA A 89 -7.10 -2.80 11.73
N ILE A 90 -7.39 -3.03 10.45
CA ILE A 90 -8.27 -2.19 9.66
C ILE A 90 -9.70 -2.24 10.21
N VAL A 91 -10.20 -3.42 10.53
CA VAL A 91 -11.55 -3.56 11.11
C VAL A 91 -11.61 -2.83 12.45
N SER A 92 -10.62 -3.03 13.32
CA SER A 92 -10.58 -2.37 14.62
C SER A 92 -10.55 -0.85 14.51
N ALA A 93 -9.80 -0.32 13.53
CA ALA A 93 -9.64 1.11 13.36
C ALA A 93 -10.87 1.78 12.74
N TYR A 94 -11.54 1.11 11.80
CA TYR A 94 -12.56 1.76 10.95
C TYR A 94 -13.95 1.14 11.04
N ASN A 95 -14.17 0.14 11.87
CA ASN A 95 -15.47 -0.54 11.96
C ASN A 95 -16.64 0.41 12.26
N SER A 96 -16.38 1.49 12.99
CA SER A 96 -17.40 2.50 13.34
C SER A 96 -17.49 3.63 12.32
N SER A 97 -16.67 3.61 11.27
CA SER A 97 -16.69 4.66 10.25
C SER A 97 -17.88 4.48 9.31
N PRO A 98 -18.53 5.58 8.89
CA PRO A 98 -19.55 5.49 7.85
C PRO A 98 -18.98 4.85 6.59
N PHE A 99 -19.77 3.98 5.96
CA PHE A 99 -19.43 3.32 4.70
C PHE A 99 -18.30 2.29 4.77
N PHE A 100 -17.65 2.06 5.93
CA PHE A 100 -16.61 1.03 6.00
C PHE A 100 -17.17 -0.35 5.63
N GLU A 101 -18.33 -0.71 6.14
CA GLU A 101 -19.01 -1.96 5.80
C GLU A 101 -19.23 -2.09 4.29
N TYR A 102 -19.48 -0.97 3.63
CA TYR A 102 -19.70 -0.93 2.18
C TYR A 102 -18.40 -1.20 1.39
N TYR A 103 -17.26 -0.69 1.85
CA TYR A 103 -15.99 -0.80 1.13
C TYR A 103 -15.09 -1.94 1.60
N GLN A 104 -15.42 -2.57 2.72
CA GLN A 104 -14.57 -3.58 3.34
C GLN A 104 -14.23 -4.71 2.39
N ASP A 105 -15.21 -5.27 1.69
CA ASP A 105 -15.00 -6.41 0.80
C ASP A 105 -14.10 -6.05 -0.37
N ASP A 106 -14.21 -4.84 -0.92
CA ASP A 106 -13.36 -4.39 -2.00
C ASP A 106 -11.90 -4.29 -1.57
N ILE A 107 -11.65 -3.73 -0.39
CA ILE A 107 -10.30 -3.61 0.16
C ILE A 107 -9.71 -4.99 0.42
N PHE A 108 -10.47 -5.87 1.06
CA PHE A 108 -9.98 -7.19 1.44
C PHE A 108 -9.80 -8.10 0.23
N SER A 109 -10.59 -7.93 -0.83
CA SER A 109 -10.42 -8.72 -2.04
C SER A 109 -9.06 -8.48 -2.70
N VAL A 110 -8.56 -7.26 -2.65
CA VAL A 110 -7.22 -6.92 -3.15
C VAL A 110 -6.15 -7.65 -2.35
N LEU A 111 -6.26 -7.64 -1.02
CA LEU A 111 -5.32 -8.33 -0.14
C LEU A 111 -5.38 -9.86 -0.32
N ASP A 112 -6.57 -10.40 -0.54
CA ASP A 112 -6.79 -11.84 -0.67
C ASP A 112 -6.25 -12.43 -1.98
N LYS A 113 -5.94 -11.59 -2.96
CA LYS A 113 -5.27 -12.05 -4.18
C LYS A 113 -3.89 -12.63 -3.93
N LYS A 114 -3.27 -12.28 -2.81
CA LYS A 114 -1.94 -12.75 -2.41
C LYS A 114 -0.91 -12.59 -3.52
N GLU A 115 -0.79 -11.37 -4.02
CA GLU A 115 0.19 -11.07 -5.06
C GLU A 115 1.60 -11.43 -4.60
N GLU A 116 2.38 -12.03 -5.49
CA GLU A 116 3.76 -12.41 -5.16
C GLU A 116 4.65 -11.20 -4.98
N PHE A 117 4.50 -10.20 -5.84
CA PHE A 117 5.35 -9.01 -5.86
C PHE A 117 4.66 -7.82 -5.20
N LEU A 118 5.44 -7.08 -4.42
CA LEU A 118 4.96 -5.87 -3.73
C LEU A 118 4.39 -4.86 -4.73
N PHE A 119 5.06 -4.68 -5.86
CA PHE A 119 4.65 -3.72 -6.87
C PHE A 119 3.25 -4.03 -7.41
N ASP A 120 2.93 -5.30 -7.58
CA ASP A 120 1.62 -5.74 -8.08
C ASP A 120 0.51 -5.54 -7.06
N LEU A 121 0.82 -5.73 -5.77
CA LEU A 121 -0.14 -5.47 -4.70
C LEU A 121 -0.45 -3.98 -4.59
N ASN A 122 0.58 -3.15 -4.65
CA ASN A 122 0.41 -1.70 -4.55
C ASN A 122 -0.13 -1.14 -5.87
#